data_644c30c838594f06f1bf514be1713428
#
_entry.id   644c30c838594f06f1bf514be1713428
#
_cell.length_a   1.000
_cell.length_b   1.000
_cell.length_c   1.000
_cell.angle_alpha   90.00
_cell.angle_beta   90.00
_cell.angle_gamma   90.00
#
_symmetry.space_group_name_H-M   'P 1'
#
loop_
_entity.id
_entity.type
_entity.pdbx_description
1 polymer ?
#
loop_
_entity_poly.entity_id
_entity_poly.type
_entity_poly.pdbx_seq_one_letter_code
_entity_poly.pdbx_strand_id
1 'polypeptide(L)'
;MGFSNPDISWGELERRLSGRPHDGRLVDPLAGDGSDSPAWSRKRAPYVAPDTGRRAGRVPYAELHCHSNFSFLDGASHPEELAEEAARLGLEALALTDHNGFYGVVRFAEAARAVDLPTIFGAELTLAEPGRALKRPGPADPAGRHLVILARNPRGYALLGRAISEGQ
;
A
#
# COMPACT_ATOMS: atom_id res chain seq x y z
N MET A 1 13.44 -23.28 -13.40
CA MET A 1 14.56 -22.61 -12.71
C MET A 1 14.36 -22.84 -11.23
N GLY A 2 15.24 -23.61 -10.57
CA GLY A 2 15.14 -23.88 -9.15
C GLY A 2 15.57 -22.63 -8.37
N PHE A 3 14.83 -22.30 -7.33
CA PHE A 3 15.19 -21.28 -6.37
C PHE A 3 16.37 -21.84 -5.55
N SER A 4 17.56 -21.32 -5.75
CA SER A 4 18.70 -21.68 -4.90
C SER A 4 18.81 -20.65 -3.79
N ASN A 5 18.72 -21.10 -2.53
CA ASN A 5 19.05 -20.24 -1.42
C ASN A 5 20.48 -19.70 -1.55
N PRO A 6 20.73 -18.43 -1.15
CA PRO A 6 22.08 -17.91 -1.12
C PRO A 6 22.95 -18.77 -0.23
N ASP A 7 24.20 -19.00 -0.63
CA ASP A 7 25.18 -19.79 0.10
C ASP A 7 25.74 -19.04 1.32
N ILE A 8 24.83 -18.67 2.21
CA ILE A 8 25.12 -17.97 3.47
C ILE A 8 24.35 -18.64 4.61
N SER A 9 24.92 -18.65 5.80
CA SER A 9 24.23 -19.18 6.97
C SER A 9 22.99 -18.34 7.32
N TRP A 10 21.99 -18.97 7.93
CA TRP A 10 20.77 -18.29 8.37
C TRP A 10 21.08 -17.08 9.29
N GLY A 11 22.01 -17.23 10.22
CA GLY A 11 22.43 -16.12 11.10
C GLY A 11 23.07 -14.96 10.34
N GLU A 12 23.80 -15.24 9.27
CA GLU A 12 24.37 -14.20 8.41
C GLU A 12 23.28 -13.50 7.57
N LEU A 13 22.30 -14.25 7.06
CA LEU A 13 21.16 -13.71 6.36
C LEU A 13 20.34 -12.80 7.29
N GLU A 14 19.98 -13.29 8.47
CA GLU A 14 19.25 -12.54 9.49
C GLU A 14 19.98 -11.26 9.90
N ARG A 15 21.30 -11.34 10.06
CA ARG A 15 22.14 -10.21 10.40
C ARG A 15 22.14 -9.15 9.28
N ARG A 16 22.23 -9.56 8.01
CA ARG A 16 22.14 -8.66 6.85
C ARG A 16 20.78 -8.00 6.76
N LEU A 17 19.73 -8.78 6.87
CA LEU A 17 18.33 -8.28 6.84
C LEU A 17 18.01 -7.36 8.02
N SER A 18 18.60 -7.61 9.20
CA SER A 18 18.43 -6.74 10.37
C SER A 18 19.30 -5.48 10.35
N GLY A 19 20.12 -5.29 9.31
CA GLY A 19 21.02 -4.15 9.16
C GLY A 19 22.07 -4.03 10.27
N ARG A 20 22.41 -5.15 10.93
CA ARG A 20 23.49 -5.17 11.92
C ARG A 20 24.82 -5.09 11.21
N PRO A 21 25.79 -4.26 11.69
CA PRO A 21 27.06 -4.09 11.03
C PRO A 21 27.85 -5.39 10.98
N HIS A 22 28.53 -5.62 9.87
CA HIS A 22 29.59 -6.59 9.73
C HIS A 22 30.91 -5.86 9.97
N ASP A 23 31.78 -6.41 10.81
CA ASP A 23 33.12 -5.92 11.06
C ASP A 23 33.22 -4.45 11.52
N GLY A 24 32.28 -3.97 12.32
CA GLY A 24 32.30 -2.63 12.88
C GLY A 24 32.05 -1.49 11.87
N ARG A 25 31.78 -1.78 10.60
CA ARG A 25 31.32 -0.78 9.63
C ARG A 25 29.83 -0.51 9.82
N LEU A 26 29.48 0.74 10.04
CA LEU A 26 28.10 1.19 9.99
C LEU A 26 27.58 0.96 8.58
N VAL A 27 26.60 0.09 8.42
CA VAL A 27 25.82 0.02 7.19
C VAL A 27 24.97 1.29 7.16
N ASP A 28 24.99 2.01 6.03
CA ASP A 28 24.11 3.16 5.84
C ASP A 28 22.65 2.72 6.12
N PRO A 29 22.00 3.27 7.14
CA PRO A 29 20.63 2.91 7.46
C PRO A 29 19.62 3.29 6.36
N LEU A 30 20.04 4.09 5.37
CA LEU A 30 19.25 4.49 4.21
C LEU A 30 19.47 3.57 2.99
N ALA A 31 20.46 2.66 3.07
CA ALA A 31 20.72 1.68 2.00
C ALA A 31 19.77 0.47 2.07
N GLY A 32 18.52 0.67 2.37
CA GLY A 32 17.47 -0.34 2.19
C GLY A 32 17.24 -0.59 0.70
N ASP A 33 17.02 -1.83 0.32
CA ASP A 33 16.76 -2.23 -1.08
C ASP A 33 15.33 -1.92 -1.55
N GLY A 34 14.56 -1.15 -0.78
CA GLY A 34 13.17 -0.82 -1.08
C GLY A 34 12.16 -1.93 -0.80
N SER A 35 12.61 -3.13 -0.42
CA SER A 35 11.74 -4.25 -0.05
C SER A 35 11.45 -4.33 1.45
N ASP A 36 11.95 -3.41 2.23
CA ASP A 36 11.71 -3.34 3.66
C ASP A 36 10.22 -3.19 3.96
N SER A 37 9.63 -4.21 4.58
CA SER A 37 8.26 -4.13 5.07
C SER A 37 8.08 -2.92 5.99
N PRO A 38 7.04 -2.10 5.82
CA PRO A 38 6.75 -0.98 6.72
C PRO A 38 6.66 -1.39 8.19
N ALA A 39 6.24 -2.63 8.46
CA ALA A 39 6.19 -3.18 9.82
C ALA A 39 7.58 -3.35 10.47
N TRP A 40 8.63 -3.47 9.67
CA TRP A 40 10.01 -3.68 10.13
C TRP A 40 10.88 -2.43 10.02
N SER A 41 10.43 -1.39 9.35
CA SER A 41 11.24 -0.21 9.10
C SER A 41 11.26 0.78 10.28
N ARG A 42 11.88 0.40 11.38
CA ARG A 42 12.44 1.41 12.31
C ARG A 42 13.45 2.35 11.62
N LYS A 43 13.78 2.09 10.36
CA LYS A 43 14.82 2.71 9.56
C LYS A 43 14.29 3.54 8.40
N ARG A 44 12.99 3.51 8.14
CA ARG A 44 12.42 4.35 7.09
C ARG A 44 12.61 5.81 7.46
N ALA A 45 13.30 6.56 6.59
CA ALA A 45 13.33 8.00 6.73
C ALA A 45 11.91 8.57 6.68
N PRO A 46 11.62 9.64 7.43
CA PRO A 46 10.34 10.33 7.29
C PRO A 46 10.10 10.69 5.81
N TYR A 47 8.87 10.48 5.36
CA TYR A 47 8.49 10.89 4.01
C TYR A 47 8.66 12.40 3.85
N VAL A 48 9.35 12.82 2.81
CA VAL A 48 9.52 14.23 2.42
C VAL A 48 8.76 14.43 1.12
N ALA A 49 7.65 15.17 1.18
CA ALA A 49 6.85 15.47 0.01
C ALA A 49 7.63 16.32 -0.99
N PRO A 50 7.55 16.02 -2.30
CA PRO A 50 8.03 16.92 -3.32
C PRO A 50 7.16 18.18 -3.40
N ASP A 51 7.70 19.27 -3.94
CA ASP A 51 6.92 20.48 -4.25
C ASP A 51 6.02 20.20 -5.47
N THR A 52 4.76 19.94 -5.20
CA THR A 52 3.75 19.68 -6.23
C THR A 52 2.99 20.96 -6.54
N GLY A 53 3.52 21.84 -7.38
CA GLY A 53 2.82 23.07 -7.81
C GLY A 53 1.38 22.76 -8.30
N ARG A 54 0.35 23.27 -7.58
CA ARG A 54 -1.06 23.11 -7.94
C ARG A 54 -1.38 23.79 -9.28
N ARG A 55 -2.02 23.07 -10.20
CA ARG A 55 -2.53 23.65 -11.45
C ARG A 55 -3.83 24.41 -11.21
N ALA A 56 -3.90 25.67 -11.65
CA ALA A 56 -5.12 26.48 -11.63
C ALA A 56 -6.08 26.10 -12.79
N GLY A 57 -7.39 26.23 -12.56
CA GLY A 57 -8.42 26.14 -13.65
C GLY A 57 -8.97 24.74 -13.91
N ARG A 58 -9.14 23.89 -12.88
CA ARG A 58 -9.62 22.52 -13.05
C ARG A 58 -11.08 22.31 -12.68
N VAL A 59 -11.70 21.33 -13.33
CA VAL A 59 -12.98 20.76 -12.89
C VAL A 59 -12.73 20.02 -11.57
N PRO A 60 -13.50 20.29 -10.51
CA PRO A 60 -13.40 19.52 -9.25
C PRO A 60 -13.63 18.04 -9.50
N TYR A 61 -12.66 17.21 -9.12
CA TYR A 61 -12.73 15.77 -9.29
C TYR A 61 -12.07 15.05 -8.12
N ALA A 62 -12.73 14.02 -7.62
CA ALA A 62 -12.16 13.10 -6.64
C ALA A 62 -12.14 11.69 -7.24
N GLU A 63 -11.00 11.01 -7.13
CA GLU A 63 -10.89 9.60 -7.47
C GLU A 63 -11.34 8.75 -6.30
N LEU A 64 -12.33 7.90 -6.50
CA LEU A 64 -12.96 7.10 -5.44
C LEU A 64 -12.62 5.61 -5.50
N HIS A 65 -11.87 5.18 -6.51
CA HIS A 65 -11.47 3.79 -6.71
C HIS A 65 -10.05 3.71 -7.24
N CYS A 66 -9.09 3.55 -6.35
CA CYS A 66 -7.67 3.51 -6.70
C CYS A 66 -6.96 2.40 -5.94
N HIS A 67 -6.12 1.64 -6.64
CA HIS A 67 -5.31 0.57 -6.09
C HIS A 67 -3.84 0.98 -6.03
N SER A 68 -3.19 0.64 -4.91
CA SER A 68 -1.74 0.72 -4.80
C SER A 68 -1.07 -0.61 -5.19
N ASN A 69 0.25 -0.64 -5.15
CA ASN A 69 1.03 -1.85 -5.35
C ASN A 69 0.79 -2.95 -4.29
N PHE A 70 0.01 -2.67 -3.25
CA PHE A 70 -0.47 -3.68 -2.31
C PHE A 70 -1.63 -4.51 -2.88
N SER A 71 -2.31 -4.03 -3.93
CA SER A 71 -3.17 -4.83 -4.79
C SER A 71 -2.30 -5.53 -5.83
N PHE A 72 -1.68 -6.63 -5.42
CA PHE A 72 -0.60 -7.30 -6.14
C PHE A 72 -1.03 -7.72 -7.55
N LEU A 73 -0.23 -7.37 -8.56
CA LEU A 73 -0.46 -7.54 -10.00
C LEU A 73 -1.59 -6.67 -10.59
N ASP A 74 -2.26 -5.85 -9.79
CA ASP A 74 -3.29 -4.92 -10.25
C ASP A 74 -2.81 -3.47 -10.12
N GLY A 75 -2.41 -3.04 -8.92
CA GLY A 75 -1.78 -1.75 -8.71
C GLY A 75 -0.25 -1.79 -8.87
N ALA A 76 0.33 -0.74 -9.43
CA ALA A 76 1.78 -0.64 -9.66
C ALA A 76 2.47 0.42 -8.80
N SER A 77 1.78 1.52 -8.47
CA SER A 77 2.36 2.64 -7.74
C SER A 77 2.33 2.46 -6.24
N HIS A 78 3.35 2.96 -5.56
CA HIS A 78 3.31 3.03 -4.11
C HIS A 78 2.25 4.02 -3.61
N PRO A 79 1.68 3.83 -2.40
CA PRO A 79 0.68 4.75 -1.85
C PRO A 79 1.13 6.21 -1.82
N GLU A 80 2.43 6.46 -1.60
CA GLU A 80 3.01 7.79 -1.60
C GLU A 80 2.98 8.43 -2.99
N GLU A 81 3.34 7.68 -4.02
CA GLU A 81 3.33 8.14 -5.41
C GLU A 81 1.92 8.51 -5.87
N LEU A 82 0.92 7.73 -5.44
CA LEU A 82 -0.48 8.02 -5.72
C LEU A 82 -0.92 9.34 -5.07
N ALA A 83 -0.53 9.59 -3.81
CA ALA A 83 -0.84 10.84 -3.13
C ALA A 83 -0.16 12.05 -3.79
N GLU A 84 1.12 11.91 -4.16
CA GLU A 84 1.88 12.94 -4.87
C GLU A 84 1.26 13.28 -6.22
N GLU A 85 0.93 12.26 -7.00
CA GLU A 85 0.34 12.44 -8.33
C GLU A 85 -1.07 13.05 -8.23
N ALA A 86 -1.90 12.62 -7.29
CA ALA A 86 -3.20 13.21 -7.05
C ALA A 86 -3.11 14.69 -6.68
N ALA A 87 -2.16 15.07 -5.81
CA ALA A 87 -1.90 16.46 -5.47
C ALA A 87 -1.38 17.25 -6.69
N ARG A 88 -0.43 16.69 -7.45
CA ARG A 88 0.08 17.30 -8.69
C ARG A 88 -1.02 17.51 -9.72
N LEU A 89 -1.89 16.55 -9.85
CA LEU A 89 -3.08 16.62 -10.69
C LEU A 89 -4.13 17.56 -10.10
N GLY A 90 -4.08 17.96 -8.84
CA GLY A 90 -5.02 18.85 -8.16
C GLY A 90 -6.37 18.20 -7.95
N LEU A 91 -6.40 16.90 -7.63
CA LEU A 91 -7.63 16.22 -7.25
C LEU A 91 -8.20 16.83 -5.97
N GLU A 92 -9.52 16.83 -5.84
CA GLU A 92 -10.22 17.26 -4.61
C GLU A 92 -10.00 16.27 -3.46
N ALA A 93 -9.91 14.98 -3.79
CA ALA A 93 -9.62 13.90 -2.86
C ALA A 93 -9.16 12.65 -3.63
N LEU A 94 -8.53 11.72 -2.91
CA LEU A 94 -8.20 10.39 -3.40
C LEU A 94 -8.66 9.33 -2.41
N ALA A 95 -9.35 8.30 -2.89
CA ALA A 95 -9.63 7.09 -2.14
C ALA A 95 -8.57 6.03 -2.41
N LEU A 96 -8.09 5.36 -1.38
CA LEU A 96 -7.32 4.13 -1.51
C LEU A 96 -8.23 2.95 -1.20
N THR A 97 -8.35 2.02 -2.15
CA THR A 97 -9.30 0.90 -2.13
C THR A 97 -8.64 -0.42 -2.53
N ASP A 98 -7.51 -0.73 -1.92
CA ASP A 98 -6.78 -1.98 -2.19
C ASP A 98 -7.65 -3.22 -1.96
N HIS A 99 -7.36 -4.29 -2.69
CA HIS A 99 -8.07 -5.56 -2.60
C HIS A 99 -7.98 -6.17 -1.20
N ASN A 100 -9.16 -6.46 -0.62
CA ASN A 100 -9.34 -7.25 0.59
C ASN A 100 -8.51 -6.80 1.80
N GLY A 101 -8.08 -5.54 1.86
CA GLY A 101 -7.24 -5.08 2.97
C GLY A 101 -6.95 -3.58 3.02
N PHE A 102 -6.29 -3.18 4.11
CA PHE A 102 -5.84 -1.81 4.36
C PHE A 102 -4.31 -1.71 4.37
N TYR A 103 -3.63 -2.49 3.54
CA TYR A 103 -2.17 -2.65 3.62
C TYR A 103 -1.40 -1.35 3.37
N GLY A 104 -1.85 -0.53 2.43
CA GLY A 104 -1.22 0.75 2.05
C GLY A 104 -1.68 1.96 2.84
N VAL A 105 -2.71 1.84 3.68
CA VAL A 105 -3.45 2.97 4.26
C VAL A 105 -2.58 3.91 5.10
N VAL A 106 -1.68 3.39 5.93
CA VAL A 106 -0.83 4.23 6.80
C VAL A 106 0.14 5.07 5.97
N ARG A 107 0.82 4.45 5.00
CA ARG A 107 1.74 5.13 4.08
C ARG A 107 1.01 6.20 3.27
N PHE A 108 -0.17 5.84 2.75
CA PHE A 108 -1.04 6.76 2.02
C PHE A 108 -1.44 7.98 2.87
N ALA A 109 -1.90 7.75 4.10
CA ALA A 109 -2.34 8.82 4.99
C ALA A 109 -1.20 9.78 5.37
N GLU A 110 0.01 9.26 5.59
CA GLU A 110 1.20 10.08 5.88
C GLU A 110 1.58 10.94 4.68
N ALA A 111 1.66 10.35 3.49
CA ALA A 111 2.01 11.06 2.27
C ALA A 111 0.97 12.11 1.89
N ALA A 112 -0.31 11.75 1.93
CA ALA A 112 -1.40 12.67 1.62
C ALA A 112 -1.44 13.87 2.56
N ARG A 113 -1.16 13.66 3.86
CA ARG A 113 -1.03 14.76 4.82
C ARG A 113 0.11 15.70 4.47
N ALA A 114 1.23 15.17 4.00
CA ALA A 114 2.40 15.96 3.64
C ALA A 114 2.18 16.85 2.41
N VAL A 115 1.27 16.45 1.51
CA VAL A 115 0.89 17.21 0.30
C VAL A 115 -0.48 17.91 0.42
N ASP A 116 -1.07 17.94 1.61
CA ASP A 116 -2.40 18.54 1.88
C ASP A 116 -3.51 18.00 0.97
N LEU A 117 -3.52 16.69 0.74
CA LEU A 117 -4.51 15.99 -0.06
C LEU A 117 -5.59 15.37 0.85
N PRO A 118 -6.88 15.71 0.67
CA PRO A 118 -7.97 15.02 1.36
C PRO A 118 -8.03 13.54 0.99
N THR A 119 -8.16 12.67 2.00
CA THR A 119 -8.13 11.21 1.83
C THR A 119 -9.46 10.56 2.14
N ILE A 120 -9.77 9.51 1.40
CA ILE A 120 -10.88 8.60 1.66
C ILE A 120 -10.28 7.19 1.81
N PHE A 121 -10.71 6.47 2.83
CA PHE A 121 -10.24 5.11 3.09
C PHE A 121 -11.32 4.11 2.73
N GLY A 122 -10.95 3.09 1.97
CA GLY A 122 -11.84 2.05 1.53
C GLY A 122 -11.10 0.74 1.28
N ALA A 123 -11.83 -0.23 0.80
CA ALA A 123 -11.29 -1.48 0.29
C ALA A 123 -12.21 -2.02 -0.81
N GLU A 124 -11.64 -2.74 -1.75
CA GLU A 124 -12.38 -3.54 -2.70
C GLU A 124 -12.49 -4.97 -2.19
N LEU A 125 -13.68 -5.40 -1.83
CA LEU A 125 -13.91 -6.74 -1.32
C LEU A 125 -14.24 -7.70 -2.46
N THR A 126 -13.55 -8.84 -2.50
CA THR A 126 -13.90 -9.94 -3.39
C THR A 126 -15.01 -10.78 -2.74
N LEU A 127 -16.17 -10.81 -3.35
CA LEU A 127 -17.31 -11.57 -2.86
C LEU A 127 -17.31 -12.97 -3.49
N ALA A 128 -17.28 -14.01 -2.64
CA ALA A 128 -17.42 -15.39 -3.10
C ALA A 128 -18.80 -15.64 -3.71
N GLU A 129 -18.86 -16.31 -4.86
CA GLU A 129 -20.13 -16.79 -5.40
C GLU A 129 -20.57 -18.05 -4.64
N PRO A 130 -21.83 -18.12 -4.17
CA PRO A 130 -22.34 -19.33 -3.51
C PRO A 130 -22.13 -20.56 -4.38
N GLY A 131 -21.50 -21.60 -3.83
CA GLY A 131 -21.29 -22.89 -4.52
C GLY A 131 -20.09 -22.93 -5.48
N ARG A 132 -19.35 -21.84 -5.64
CA ARG A 132 -18.12 -21.81 -6.42
C ARG A 132 -16.93 -21.81 -5.46
N ALA A 133 -16.23 -22.94 -5.34
CA ALA A 133 -14.94 -22.95 -4.64
C ALA A 133 -14.04 -21.88 -5.28
N LEU A 134 -13.41 -21.05 -4.46
CA LEU A 134 -12.37 -20.12 -4.91
C LEU A 134 -11.32 -20.96 -5.63
N LYS A 135 -11.29 -20.88 -6.95
CA LYS A 135 -10.21 -21.49 -7.72
C LYS A 135 -8.90 -20.85 -7.27
N ARG A 136 -7.82 -21.65 -7.33
CA ARG A 136 -6.45 -21.19 -7.06
C ARG A 136 -6.23 -19.78 -7.58
N PRO A 137 -5.38 -18.96 -6.90
CA PRO A 137 -5.08 -17.61 -7.34
C PRO A 137 -4.80 -17.62 -8.84
N GLY A 138 -5.68 -17.01 -9.59
CA GLY A 138 -5.52 -16.75 -11.00
C GLY A 138 -4.66 -15.51 -11.23
N PRO A 139 -4.61 -15.01 -12.48
CA PRO A 139 -3.94 -13.75 -12.77
C PRO A 139 -4.54 -12.61 -11.96
N ALA A 140 -3.82 -11.56 -11.87
CA ALA A 140 -3.91 -10.29 -11.14
C ALA A 140 -5.22 -9.89 -10.45
N ASP A 141 -6.36 -10.22 -11.04
CA ASP A 141 -7.68 -9.89 -10.51
C ASP A 141 -8.30 -11.10 -9.79
N PRO A 142 -8.56 -11.03 -8.47
CA PRO A 142 -9.17 -12.13 -7.74
C PRO A 142 -10.51 -12.54 -8.37
N ALA A 143 -10.68 -13.81 -8.70
CA ALA A 143 -11.92 -14.30 -9.32
C ALA A 143 -13.11 -14.14 -8.38
N GLY A 144 -14.11 -13.34 -8.76
CA GLY A 144 -15.31 -13.09 -7.96
C GLY A 144 -16.07 -11.86 -8.41
N ARG A 145 -17.06 -11.47 -7.63
CA ARG A 145 -17.69 -10.16 -7.74
C ARG A 145 -16.94 -9.20 -6.84
N HIS A 146 -16.70 -8.01 -7.33
CA HIS A 146 -15.97 -6.99 -6.61
C HIS A 146 -16.91 -5.93 -6.06
N LEU A 147 -16.72 -5.56 -4.81
CA LEU A 147 -17.51 -4.53 -4.15
C LEU A 147 -16.57 -3.51 -3.50
N VAL A 148 -16.55 -2.32 -4.06
CA VAL A 148 -15.82 -1.19 -3.47
C VAL A 148 -16.64 -0.60 -2.33
N ILE A 149 -16.03 -0.51 -1.15
CA ILE A 149 -16.65 0.08 0.04
C ILE A 149 -15.76 1.22 0.55
N LEU A 150 -16.35 2.40 0.69
CA LEU A 150 -15.68 3.58 1.24
C LEU A 150 -16.15 3.85 2.67
N ALA A 151 -15.21 4.09 3.56
CA ALA A 151 -15.49 4.42 4.95
C ALA A 151 -15.91 5.90 5.08
N ARG A 152 -17.15 6.14 5.51
CA ARG A 152 -17.68 7.49 5.70
C ARG A 152 -17.08 8.22 6.93
N ASN A 153 -16.65 7.47 7.93
CA ASN A 153 -16.16 7.99 9.20
C ASN A 153 -15.33 6.90 9.93
N PRO A 154 -14.70 7.20 11.08
CA PRO A 154 -13.92 6.21 11.83
C PRO A 154 -14.69 4.94 12.21
N ARG A 155 -15.99 5.05 12.52
CA ARG A 155 -16.83 3.88 12.80
C ARG A 155 -17.01 3.01 11.54
N GLY A 156 -17.24 3.63 10.38
CA GLY A 156 -17.31 2.93 9.10
C GLY A 156 -16.01 2.22 8.77
N TYR A 157 -14.87 2.87 9.02
CA TYR A 157 -13.54 2.27 8.84
C TYR A 157 -13.36 1.03 9.74
N ALA A 158 -13.72 1.12 11.02
CA ALA A 158 -13.63 -0.02 11.94
C ALA A 158 -14.56 -1.18 11.52
N LEU A 159 -15.78 -0.89 11.04
CA LEU A 159 -16.71 -1.91 10.55
C LEU A 159 -16.17 -2.58 9.28
N LEU A 160 -15.58 -1.82 8.37
CA LEU A 160 -14.96 -2.37 7.16
C LEU A 160 -13.74 -3.25 7.52
N GLY A 161 -12.90 -2.80 8.45
CA GLY A 161 -11.79 -3.60 8.96
C GLY A 161 -12.24 -4.92 9.59
N ARG A 162 -13.36 -4.89 10.33
CA ARG A 162 -13.97 -6.11 10.87
C ARG A 162 -14.46 -7.05 9.74
N ALA A 163 -15.16 -6.51 8.75
CA ALA A 163 -15.66 -7.30 7.61
C ALA A 163 -14.51 -7.95 6.83
N ILE A 164 -13.39 -7.23 6.61
CA ILE A 164 -12.18 -7.77 6.01
C ILE A 164 -11.64 -8.95 6.85
N SER A 165 -11.57 -8.79 8.18
CA SER A 165 -11.05 -9.83 9.08
C SER A 165 -11.94 -11.06 9.16
N GLU A 166 -13.26 -10.89 9.01
CA GLU A 166 -14.23 -12.00 9.01
C GLU A 166 -14.24 -12.74 7.65
N GLY A 167 -13.79 -12.08 6.56
CA GLY A 167 -13.71 -12.65 5.22
C GLY A 167 -12.40 -13.36 4.88
N GLN A 168 -11.40 -13.29 5.75
CA GLN A 168 -10.08 -13.96 5.62
C GLN A 168 -10.17 -15.39 6.17
#